data_280d1e1e3970d043d8cdc092d54ebfa7
#
_entry.id   280d1e1e3970d043d8cdc092d54ebfa7
#
_cell.length_a   1.000
_cell.length_b   1.000
_cell.length_c   1.000
_cell.angle_alpha   90.00
_cell.angle_beta   90.00
_cell.angle_gamma   90.00
#
_symmetry.space_group_name_H-M   'P 1'
#
loop_
_entity.id
_entity.type
_entity.pdbx_description
1 polymer ?
#
loop_
_entity_poly.entity_id
_entity_poly.type
_entity_poly.pdbx_seq_one_letter_code
_entity_poly.pdbx_strand_id
1 'polypeptide(L)'
;MKKIFITGGAGYVGSLLVPKLLELGYEVTVFDLMIYGDEVLGEHDKLTKIKGDIRNSTLLEKIIPGHDALIHLACISNDPSFELNPSLGKSINLDAFEPIVKLSVKSNVNRFIYASSSSVYGIKKEKNVTEDMTLEPLTDYSRFKGDCEKILNSYKSEDFITTTIRPSTVCGYSK
;
A
#
# COMPACT_ATOMS: atom_id res chain seq x y z
N MET A 1 15.95 -9.76 5.91
CA MET A 1 14.53 -9.51 5.60
C MET A 1 13.91 -10.82 5.14
N LYS A 2 12.92 -11.34 5.89
CA LYS A 2 12.26 -12.62 5.58
C LYS A 2 10.74 -12.53 5.66
N LYS A 3 10.20 -11.67 6.53
CA LYS A 3 8.77 -11.53 6.81
C LYS A 3 8.23 -10.23 6.27
N ILE A 4 7.22 -10.32 5.42
CA ILE A 4 6.61 -9.16 4.74
C ILE A 4 5.15 -9.08 5.12
N PHE A 5 4.73 -7.91 5.59
CA PHE A 5 3.32 -7.58 5.82
C PHE A 5 2.77 -6.80 4.62
N ILE A 6 1.64 -7.20 4.08
CA ILE A 6 1.04 -6.57 2.91
C ILE A 6 -0.40 -6.18 3.23
N THR A 7 -0.71 -4.89 3.17
CA THR A 7 -2.11 -4.44 3.19
C THR A 7 -2.66 -4.39 1.77
N GLY A 8 -3.87 -4.84 1.56
CA GLY A 8 -4.47 -4.89 0.22
C GLY A 8 -3.90 -6.01 -0.66
N GLY A 9 -3.35 -7.06 -0.05
CA GLY A 9 -2.66 -8.13 -0.77
C GLY A 9 -3.58 -9.10 -1.51
N ALA A 10 -4.90 -9.09 -1.23
CA ALA A 10 -5.88 -9.88 -1.98
C ALA A 10 -6.55 -9.08 -3.12
N GLY A 11 -6.05 -7.87 -3.40
CA GLY A 11 -6.48 -7.05 -4.53
C GLY A 11 -5.74 -7.38 -5.84
N TYR A 12 -6.04 -6.59 -6.88
CA TYR A 12 -5.53 -6.76 -8.24
C TYR A 12 -4.00 -6.92 -8.33
N VAL A 13 -3.24 -6.03 -7.72
CA VAL A 13 -1.77 -6.10 -7.71
C VAL A 13 -1.29 -7.23 -6.79
N GLY A 14 -1.91 -7.36 -5.63
CA GLY A 14 -1.51 -8.32 -4.61
C GLY A 14 -1.66 -9.77 -5.05
N SER A 15 -2.70 -10.08 -5.84
CA SER A 15 -2.95 -11.43 -6.37
C SER A 15 -1.79 -12.01 -7.21
N LEU A 16 -0.96 -11.14 -7.78
CA LEU A 16 0.26 -11.53 -8.50
C LEU A 16 1.53 -11.33 -7.67
N LEU A 17 1.58 -10.27 -6.86
CA LEU A 17 2.76 -9.97 -6.04
C LEU A 17 2.98 -11.00 -4.94
N VAL A 18 1.91 -11.41 -4.25
CA VAL A 18 1.99 -12.34 -3.11
C VAL A 18 2.57 -13.69 -3.52
N PRO A 19 2.05 -14.39 -4.56
CA PRO A 19 2.66 -15.63 -5.03
C PRO A 19 4.14 -15.47 -5.40
N LYS A 20 4.48 -14.36 -6.04
CA LYS A 20 5.87 -14.07 -6.45
C LYS A 20 6.81 -13.96 -5.26
N LEU A 21 6.37 -13.32 -4.18
CA LEU A 21 7.15 -13.21 -2.95
C LEU A 21 7.31 -14.56 -2.25
N LEU A 22 6.26 -15.37 -2.26
CA LEU A 22 6.29 -16.74 -1.73
C LEU A 22 7.27 -17.63 -2.51
N GLU A 23 7.26 -17.56 -3.86
CA GLU A 23 8.23 -18.23 -4.74
C GLU A 23 9.68 -17.82 -4.42
N LEU A 24 9.91 -16.56 -4.06
CA LEU A 24 11.21 -16.04 -3.63
C LEU A 24 11.59 -16.45 -2.19
N GLY A 25 10.72 -17.18 -1.50
CA GLY A 25 10.98 -17.75 -0.19
C GLY A 25 10.63 -16.87 1.00
N TYR A 26 9.99 -15.71 0.78
CA TYR A 26 9.52 -14.85 1.87
C TYR A 26 8.35 -15.48 2.63
N GLU A 27 8.24 -15.17 3.91
CA GLU A 27 7.02 -15.35 4.69
C GLU A 27 6.14 -14.12 4.48
N VAL A 28 4.89 -14.30 4.08
CA VAL A 28 4.00 -13.20 3.72
C VAL A 28 2.74 -13.23 4.58
N THR A 29 2.46 -12.12 5.24
CA THR A 29 1.18 -11.88 5.90
C THR A 29 0.38 -10.88 5.08
N VAL A 30 -0.78 -11.30 4.59
CA VAL A 30 -1.72 -10.44 3.87
C VAL A 30 -2.83 -9.99 4.82
N PHE A 31 -3.03 -8.67 4.89
CA PHE A 31 -4.14 -8.04 5.60
C PHE A 31 -5.03 -7.31 4.60
N ASP A 32 -6.26 -7.77 4.45
CA ASP A 32 -7.18 -7.30 3.42
C ASP A 32 -8.64 -7.43 3.87
N LEU A 33 -9.54 -6.66 3.28
CA LEU A 33 -11.00 -6.82 3.48
C LEU A 33 -11.54 -8.13 2.88
N MET A 34 -10.76 -8.76 1.99
CA MET A 34 -11.11 -10.00 1.28
C MET A 34 -12.46 -9.88 0.54
N ILE A 35 -12.72 -8.73 -0.09
CA ILE A 35 -13.98 -8.49 -0.84
C ILE A 35 -14.09 -9.34 -2.10
N TYR A 36 -12.96 -9.79 -2.64
CA TYR A 36 -12.89 -10.69 -3.81
C TYR A 36 -12.70 -12.16 -3.43
N GLY A 37 -12.86 -12.49 -2.14
CA GLY A 37 -12.53 -13.80 -1.60
C GLY A 37 -11.08 -13.92 -1.16
N ASP A 38 -10.79 -14.92 -0.32
CA ASP A 38 -9.43 -15.23 0.14
C ASP A 38 -8.75 -16.32 -0.71
N GLU A 39 -9.55 -17.03 -1.51
CA GLU A 39 -9.10 -18.04 -2.46
C GLU A 39 -8.25 -17.48 -3.61
N VAL A 40 -8.34 -16.16 -3.89
CA VAL A 40 -7.51 -15.47 -4.90
C VAL A 40 -6.01 -15.67 -4.69
N LEU A 41 -5.58 -15.89 -3.43
CA LEU A 41 -4.17 -16.06 -3.07
C LEU A 41 -3.72 -17.52 -3.03
N GLY A 42 -4.67 -18.46 -3.07
CA GLY A 42 -4.38 -19.88 -2.88
C GLY A 42 -3.91 -20.21 -1.46
N GLU A 43 -3.34 -21.41 -1.28
CA GLU A 43 -2.78 -21.87 -0.01
C GLU A 43 -1.26 -22.04 -0.14
N HIS A 44 -0.53 -21.66 0.91
CA HIS A 44 0.94 -21.84 0.97
C HIS A 44 1.41 -21.81 2.42
N ASP A 45 2.37 -22.66 2.80
CA ASP A 45 2.85 -22.80 4.19
C ASP A 45 3.44 -21.50 4.79
N LYS A 46 3.93 -20.60 3.93
CA LYS A 46 4.51 -19.31 4.31
C LYS A 46 3.54 -18.14 4.12
N LEU A 47 2.25 -18.41 3.82
CA LEU A 47 1.23 -17.39 3.65
C LEU A 47 0.28 -17.38 4.85
N THR A 48 0.15 -16.21 5.47
CA THR A 48 -0.88 -15.94 6.47
C THR A 48 -1.89 -14.95 5.89
N LYS A 49 -3.17 -15.32 5.86
CA LYS A 49 -4.26 -14.46 5.39
C LYS A 49 -5.06 -13.96 6.58
N ILE A 50 -5.17 -12.64 6.75
CA ILE A 50 -5.90 -11.99 7.84
C ILE A 50 -6.95 -11.05 7.23
N LYS A 51 -8.22 -11.35 7.46
CA LYS A 51 -9.32 -10.49 7.05
C LYS A 51 -9.49 -9.34 8.02
N GLY A 52 -9.51 -8.10 7.51
CA GLY A 52 -9.75 -6.92 8.34
C GLY A 52 -9.66 -5.60 7.58
N ASP A 53 -10.03 -4.54 8.28
CA ASP A 53 -10.04 -3.17 7.77
C ASP A 53 -8.80 -2.43 8.26
N ILE A 54 -8.08 -1.75 7.37
CA ILE A 54 -6.86 -0.99 7.70
C ILE A 54 -7.11 0.17 8.69
N ARG A 55 -8.36 0.57 8.90
CA ARG A 55 -8.76 1.56 9.90
C ARG A 55 -8.82 0.99 11.32
N ASN A 56 -8.72 -0.33 11.47
CA ASN A 56 -8.70 -0.99 12.77
C ASN A 56 -7.28 -1.00 13.37
N SER A 57 -6.89 0.12 13.98
CA SER A 57 -5.55 0.28 14.59
C SER A 57 -5.29 -0.74 15.70
N THR A 58 -6.30 -1.10 16.48
CA THR A 58 -6.17 -2.10 17.56
C THR A 58 -5.79 -3.48 17.04
N LEU A 59 -6.30 -3.87 15.87
CA LEU A 59 -5.91 -5.12 15.23
C LEU A 59 -4.50 -5.01 14.63
N LEU A 60 -4.21 -3.91 13.94
CA LEU A 60 -2.90 -3.66 13.33
C LEU A 60 -1.77 -3.65 14.37
N GLU A 61 -2.00 -3.10 15.57
CA GLU A 61 -1.03 -3.14 16.69
C GLU A 61 -0.62 -4.56 17.09
N LYS A 62 -1.49 -5.54 16.88
CA LYS A 62 -1.23 -6.95 17.23
C LYS A 62 -0.55 -7.72 16.10
N ILE A 63 -0.77 -7.32 14.85
CA ILE A 63 -0.39 -8.15 13.68
C ILE A 63 0.79 -7.57 12.89
N ILE A 64 1.11 -6.28 13.00
CA ILE A 64 2.30 -5.70 12.35
C ILE A 64 3.63 -6.13 13.01
N PRO A 65 3.72 -6.24 14.36
CA PRO A 65 4.98 -6.61 14.99
C PRO A 65 5.57 -7.93 14.48
N GLY A 66 6.90 -7.97 14.38
CA GLY A 66 7.65 -9.14 13.93
C GLY A 66 7.82 -9.27 12.41
N HIS A 67 7.38 -8.27 11.64
CA HIS A 67 7.65 -8.19 10.20
C HIS A 67 8.83 -7.25 9.91
N ASP A 68 9.65 -7.64 8.93
CA ASP A 68 10.81 -6.85 8.50
C ASP A 68 10.43 -5.71 7.54
N ALA A 69 9.39 -5.93 6.75
CA ALA A 69 8.93 -4.96 5.77
C ALA A 69 7.40 -4.90 5.73
N LEU A 70 6.88 -3.71 5.36
CA LEU A 70 5.48 -3.51 5.04
C LEU A 70 5.33 -2.98 3.62
N ILE A 71 4.42 -3.59 2.85
CA ILE A 71 4.00 -3.12 1.52
C ILE A 71 2.55 -2.66 1.62
N HIS A 72 2.31 -1.38 1.38
CA HIS A 72 0.99 -0.80 1.50
C HIS A 72 0.35 -0.64 0.11
N LEU A 73 -0.58 -1.56 -0.21
CA LEU A 73 -1.37 -1.55 -1.45
C LEU A 73 -2.83 -1.18 -1.19
N ALA A 74 -3.32 -1.33 0.04
CA ALA A 74 -4.73 -1.10 0.37
C ALA A 74 -5.15 0.34 0.09
N CYS A 75 -6.09 0.51 -0.80
CA CYS A 75 -6.74 1.81 -1.09
C CYS A 75 -8.03 1.60 -1.88
N ILE A 76 -8.89 2.61 -1.90
CA ILE A 76 -9.87 2.77 -2.97
C ILE A 76 -9.07 3.31 -4.16
N SER A 77 -8.87 2.46 -5.17
CA SER A 77 -8.04 2.77 -6.34
C SER A 77 -8.85 3.52 -7.39
N ASN A 78 -8.18 4.41 -8.09
CA ASN A 78 -8.67 5.28 -9.18
C ASN A 78 -9.71 6.33 -8.77
N ASP A 79 -9.78 7.39 -9.58
CA ASP A 79 -10.65 8.54 -9.34
C ASP A 79 -12.15 8.20 -9.37
N PRO A 80 -12.67 7.45 -10.37
CA PRO A 80 -14.10 7.14 -10.41
C PRO A 80 -14.59 6.37 -9.17
N SER A 81 -13.83 5.40 -8.68
CA SER A 81 -14.20 4.64 -7.48
C SER A 81 -14.13 5.51 -6.22
N PHE A 82 -13.18 6.44 -6.17
CA PHE A 82 -13.05 7.37 -5.06
C PHE A 82 -14.23 8.36 -5.01
N GLU A 83 -14.67 8.87 -6.16
CA GLU A 83 -15.78 9.84 -6.28
C GLU A 83 -17.13 9.27 -5.86
N LEU A 84 -17.33 7.95 -5.87
CA LEU A 84 -18.55 7.32 -5.39
C LEU A 84 -18.84 7.62 -3.91
N ASN A 85 -17.79 7.73 -3.09
CA ASN A 85 -17.90 8.11 -1.68
C ASN A 85 -16.60 8.76 -1.19
N PRO A 86 -16.41 10.07 -1.37
CA PRO A 86 -15.17 10.76 -1.02
C PRO A 86 -14.80 10.69 0.46
N SER A 87 -15.80 10.68 1.36
CA SER A 87 -15.54 10.57 2.80
C SER A 87 -14.99 9.19 3.19
N LEU A 88 -15.54 8.13 2.62
CA LEU A 88 -15.01 6.79 2.75
C LEU A 88 -13.60 6.69 2.13
N GLY A 89 -13.45 7.26 0.92
CA GLY A 89 -12.16 7.34 0.24
C GLY A 89 -11.10 8.02 1.10
N LYS A 90 -11.41 9.17 1.68
CA LYS A 90 -10.50 9.88 2.60
C LYS A 90 -10.15 9.02 3.83
N SER A 91 -11.14 8.40 4.47
CA SER A 91 -10.92 7.60 5.68
C SER A 91 -9.99 6.41 5.45
N ILE A 92 -10.03 5.81 4.25
CA ILE A 92 -9.21 4.65 3.87
C ILE A 92 -7.86 5.11 3.31
N ASN A 93 -7.86 6.04 2.33
CA ASN A 93 -6.64 6.37 1.58
C ASN A 93 -5.73 7.36 2.32
N LEU A 94 -6.27 8.20 3.21
CA LEU A 94 -5.48 9.21 3.91
C LEU A 94 -5.48 9.00 5.43
N ASP A 95 -6.67 8.98 6.07
CA ASP A 95 -6.74 9.02 7.53
C ASP A 95 -6.17 7.76 8.20
N ALA A 96 -6.28 6.60 7.54
CA ALA A 96 -5.68 5.34 8.01
C ALA A 96 -4.17 5.24 7.80
N PHE A 97 -3.58 6.05 6.90
CA PHE A 97 -2.21 5.87 6.46
C PHE A 97 -1.18 6.20 7.56
N GLU A 98 -1.25 7.38 8.15
CA GLU A 98 -0.27 7.78 9.18
C GLU A 98 -0.27 6.85 10.41
N PRO A 99 -1.43 6.39 10.95
CA PRO A 99 -1.45 5.36 11.98
C PRO A 99 -0.67 4.09 11.61
N ILE A 100 -0.79 3.61 10.36
CA ILE A 100 -0.06 2.43 9.89
C ILE A 100 1.44 2.69 9.86
N VAL A 101 1.87 3.87 9.36
CA VAL A 101 3.29 4.26 9.35
C VAL A 101 3.84 4.31 10.77
N LYS A 102 3.14 4.98 11.70
CA LYS A 102 3.53 5.06 13.12
C LYS A 102 3.66 3.68 13.77
N LEU A 103 2.70 2.80 13.51
CA LEU A 103 2.74 1.43 14.02
C LEU A 103 3.91 0.64 13.43
N SER A 104 4.22 0.83 12.15
CA SER A 104 5.36 0.20 11.50
C SER A 104 6.69 0.60 12.15
N VAL A 105 6.89 1.91 12.39
CA VAL A 105 8.07 2.43 13.09
C VAL A 105 8.14 1.86 14.51
N LYS A 106 7.04 1.93 15.28
CA LYS A 106 6.95 1.40 16.65
C LYS A 106 7.23 -0.10 16.73
N SER A 107 6.93 -0.84 15.66
CA SER A 107 7.12 -2.28 15.56
C SER A 107 8.48 -2.70 14.99
N ASN A 108 9.40 -1.75 14.80
CA ASN A 108 10.74 -1.97 14.23
C ASN A 108 10.69 -2.59 12.81
N VAL A 109 9.68 -2.23 12.02
CA VAL A 109 9.69 -2.52 10.58
C VAL A 109 10.79 -1.71 9.93
N ASN A 110 11.72 -2.36 9.23
CA ASN A 110 12.89 -1.67 8.66
C ASN A 110 12.59 -1.02 7.30
N ARG A 111 11.58 -1.51 6.57
CA ARG A 111 11.26 -1.02 5.23
C ARG A 111 9.76 -0.86 5.03
N PHE A 112 9.37 0.32 4.57
CA PHE A 112 7.99 0.60 4.17
C PHE A 112 7.93 0.94 2.68
N ILE A 113 7.16 0.17 1.91
CA ILE A 113 6.95 0.38 0.48
C ILE A 113 5.51 0.84 0.27
N TYR A 114 5.35 2.01 -0.33
CA TYR A 114 4.05 2.62 -0.58
C TYR A 114 3.72 2.64 -2.08
N ALA A 115 2.57 2.09 -2.44
CA ALA A 115 2.01 2.24 -3.77
C ALA A 115 1.26 3.57 -3.88
N SER A 116 1.95 4.60 -4.35
CA SER A 116 1.39 5.87 -4.76
C SER A 116 0.76 5.76 -6.16
N SER A 117 0.84 6.77 -6.98
CA SER A 117 0.31 6.80 -8.34
C SER A 117 1.03 7.85 -9.17
N SER A 118 1.16 7.64 -10.48
CA SER A 118 1.61 8.67 -11.42
C SER A 118 0.64 9.87 -11.50
N SER A 119 -0.62 9.68 -11.09
CA SER A 119 -1.61 10.77 -11.07
C SER A 119 -1.22 11.94 -10.14
N VAL A 120 -0.27 11.74 -9.21
CA VAL A 120 0.27 12.81 -8.37
C VAL A 120 1.00 13.89 -9.16
N TYR A 121 1.49 13.59 -10.35
CA TYR A 121 2.15 14.57 -11.21
C TYR A 121 1.19 15.54 -11.88
N GLY A 122 -0.11 15.18 -12.00
CA GLY A 122 -1.08 15.95 -12.78
C GLY A 122 -0.80 15.90 -14.29
N ILE A 123 -1.07 16.99 -14.98
CA ILE A 123 -0.83 17.12 -16.42
C ILE A 123 0.54 17.77 -16.64
N LYS A 124 1.45 17.02 -17.27
CA LYS A 124 2.77 17.51 -17.65
C LYS A 124 2.86 17.75 -19.14
N LYS A 125 3.58 18.81 -19.52
CA LYS A 125 3.85 19.13 -20.94
C LYS A 125 5.10 18.42 -21.45
N GLU A 126 5.95 18.00 -20.54
CA GLU A 126 7.18 17.30 -20.81
C GLU A 126 6.91 15.90 -21.37
N LYS A 127 7.70 15.50 -22.37
CA LYS A 127 7.58 14.19 -23.00
C LYS A 127 7.90 13.04 -22.04
N ASN A 128 8.84 13.25 -21.13
CA ASN A 128 9.25 12.29 -20.13
C ASN A 128 8.96 12.87 -18.74
N VAL A 129 8.27 12.12 -17.90
CA VAL A 129 8.01 12.46 -16.50
C VAL A 129 8.99 11.68 -15.64
N THR A 130 9.68 12.40 -14.74
CA THR A 130 10.69 11.85 -13.83
C THR A 130 10.31 12.12 -12.37
N GLU A 131 10.94 11.41 -11.43
CA GLU A 131 10.60 11.42 -10.02
C GLU A 131 10.88 12.75 -9.31
N ASP A 132 11.75 13.59 -9.86
CA ASP A 132 12.13 14.91 -9.35
C ASP A 132 11.17 16.03 -9.74
N MET A 133 10.23 15.75 -10.66
CA MET A 133 9.24 16.74 -11.07
C MET A 133 8.27 17.08 -9.94
N THR A 134 7.82 18.34 -9.93
CA THR A 134 6.79 18.85 -9.01
C THR A 134 5.50 18.04 -9.10
N LEU A 135 4.91 17.77 -7.95
CA LEU A 135 3.60 17.14 -7.87
C LEU A 135 2.51 18.19 -7.99
N GLU A 136 1.57 17.98 -8.91
CA GLU A 136 0.45 18.88 -9.22
C GLU A 136 -0.86 18.07 -9.32
N PRO A 137 -1.24 17.35 -8.24
CA PRO A 137 -2.39 16.47 -8.27
C PRO A 137 -3.69 17.23 -8.53
N LEU A 138 -4.57 16.70 -9.39
CA LEU A 138 -5.79 17.39 -9.82
C LEU A 138 -7.04 16.93 -9.06
N THR A 139 -7.05 15.68 -8.58
CA THR A 139 -8.20 15.06 -7.92
C THR A 139 -7.92 14.80 -6.44
N ASP A 140 -8.95 14.57 -5.65
CA ASP A 140 -8.80 14.20 -4.24
C ASP A 140 -8.02 12.91 -4.07
N TYR A 141 -8.27 11.91 -4.92
CA TYR A 141 -7.49 10.67 -4.95
C TYR A 141 -6.00 10.95 -5.11
N SER A 142 -5.62 11.72 -6.13
CA SER A 142 -4.22 12.04 -6.41
C SER A 142 -3.60 12.95 -5.34
N ARG A 143 -4.37 13.90 -4.77
CA ARG A 143 -3.92 14.73 -3.64
C ARG A 143 -3.59 13.88 -2.42
N PHE A 144 -4.47 12.97 -2.04
CA PHE A 144 -4.25 12.09 -0.88
C PHE A 144 -3.09 11.12 -1.10
N LYS A 145 -2.89 10.65 -2.33
CA LYS A 145 -1.67 9.88 -2.66
C LYS A 145 -0.41 10.71 -2.41
N GLY A 146 -0.37 11.95 -2.88
CA GLY A 146 0.75 12.85 -2.65
C GLY A 146 0.94 13.26 -1.18
N ASP A 147 -0.13 13.43 -0.42
CA ASP A 147 -0.04 13.73 1.00
C ASP A 147 0.49 12.54 1.81
N CYS A 148 0.08 11.32 1.46
CA CYS A 148 0.67 10.10 2.04
C CYS A 148 2.19 9.98 1.76
N GLU A 149 2.66 10.40 0.57
CA GLU A 149 4.10 10.44 0.29
C GLU A 149 4.85 11.39 1.24
N LYS A 150 4.28 12.59 1.48
CA LYS A 150 4.85 13.57 2.43
C LYS A 150 4.87 13.00 3.86
N ILE A 151 3.76 12.39 4.28
CA ILE A 151 3.66 11.72 5.58
C ILE A 151 4.75 10.66 5.68
N LEU A 152 4.83 9.73 4.74
CA LEU A 152 5.81 8.65 4.78
C LEU A 152 7.25 9.16 4.82
N ASN A 153 7.55 10.18 4.01
CA ASN A 153 8.89 10.77 3.95
C ASN A 153 9.30 11.45 5.27
N SER A 154 8.35 11.98 6.06
CA SER A 154 8.64 12.59 7.36
C SER A 154 9.07 11.58 8.43
N TYR A 155 8.81 10.29 8.24
CA TYR A 155 9.25 9.21 9.14
C TYR A 155 10.54 8.52 8.70
N LYS A 156 11.07 8.87 7.51
CA LYS A 156 12.30 8.26 6.98
C LYS A 156 13.48 8.46 7.93
N SER A 157 14.21 7.38 8.21
CA SER A 157 15.42 7.39 9.02
C SER A 157 16.39 6.30 8.55
N GLU A 158 17.55 6.17 9.22
CA GLU A 158 18.50 5.08 8.96
C GLU A 158 17.88 3.70 9.25
N ASP A 159 17.03 3.62 10.28
CA ASP A 159 16.37 2.38 10.71
C ASP A 159 15.01 2.14 10.02
N PHE A 160 14.45 3.14 9.35
CA PHE A 160 13.17 3.07 8.65
C PHE A 160 13.29 3.58 7.22
N ILE A 161 13.59 2.65 6.31
CA ILE A 161 13.77 2.94 4.89
C ILE A 161 12.41 3.01 4.20
N THR A 162 12.10 4.14 3.61
CA THR A 162 10.84 4.35 2.87
C THR A 162 11.08 4.30 1.37
N THR A 163 10.16 3.67 0.65
CA THR A 163 10.15 3.63 -0.81
C THR A 163 8.74 3.95 -1.31
N THR A 164 8.64 4.98 -2.13
CA THR A 164 7.39 5.33 -2.83
C THR A 164 7.48 4.88 -4.27
N ILE A 165 6.48 4.15 -4.75
CA ILE A 165 6.35 3.73 -6.15
C ILE A 165 5.19 4.53 -6.75
N ARG A 166 5.42 5.21 -7.87
CA ARG A 166 4.41 5.96 -8.62
C ARG A 166 4.10 5.25 -9.94
N PRO A 167 3.35 4.14 -9.90
CA PRO A 167 3.04 3.40 -11.12
C PRO A 167 2.12 4.23 -12.03
N SER A 168 2.31 4.08 -13.34
CA SER A 168 1.31 4.46 -14.32
C SER A 168 0.15 3.45 -14.29
N THR A 169 -0.73 3.47 -15.27
CA THR A 169 -1.81 2.48 -15.35
C THR A 169 -1.25 1.06 -15.31
N VAL A 170 -1.57 0.35 -14.23
CA VAL A 170 -1.17 -1.05 -14.07
C VAL A 170 -2.18 -1.91 -14.83
N CYS A 171 -1.71 -2.67 -15.79
CA CYS A 171 -2.53 -3.58 -16.58
C CYS A 171 -1.89 -4.96 -16.66
N GLY A 172 -2.71 -5.97 -16.76
CA GLY A 172 -2.30 -7.36 -16.84
C GLY A 172 -3.42 -8.30 -16.43
N TYR A 173 -3.16 -9.58 -16.50
CA TYR A 173 -4.08 -10.60 -16.03
C TYR A 173 -4.02 -10.65 -14.50
N SER A 174 -5.19 -10.64 -13.86
CA SER A 174 -5.37 -10.90 -12.42
C SER A 174 -6.30 -12.10 -12.28
N LYS A 175 -6.04 -12.94 -11.29
CA LYS A 175 -6.92 -14.07 -10.94
C LYS A 175 -8.23 -13.58 -10.34
#